data_cba48e8ea8f2727fce132bb1aaf8ba06
#
_entry.id   cba48e8ea8f2727fce132bb1aaf8ba06
#
_cell.length_a   1.000
_cell.length_b   1.000
_cell.length_c   1.000
_cell.angle_alpha   90.00
_cell.angle_beta   90.00
_cell.angle_gamma   90.00
#
_symmetry.space_group_name_H-M   'P 1'
#
loop_
_entity.id
_entity.type
_entity.pdbx_description
1 polymer ?
#
loop_
_entity_poly.entity_id
_entity_poly.type
_entity_poly.pdbx_seq_one_letter_code
_entity_poly.pdbx_strand_id
1 'polypeptide(L)'
;MLLKSKTLDKIKGIGPKKQMLLQEMGLYNTYDMINNLPISYKDMRYVSDIAQIQKERSEDIENGQGKGNRLILGRVVSNNSANSAFRKGHHKKNRMIKVTVGDHTGKIQIYFFNTPYVEKILYRGKECYFYGKIKKMVNGFSVMIQPEIIEKNRLQKEIVPVYRLPKGISQKEIINIIKNELNEKIHDPIPENIIENRNLMTYGESLLNIHFPRSVEKYKSAKYRMVYQNLFLMELGIETMRNQNFRGNMIDAQYDAMEKLLPFKLTAAQKNAVEEIRKDMKSGMQMNRLLQGDVGSGKTAVAILALYVT
;
A
#
# COMPACT_ATOMS: atom_id res chain seq x y z
N MET A 1 2.09 -9.53 23.56
CA MET A 1 1.96 -8.06 23.45
C MET A 1 3.04 -7.61 22.47
N LEU A 2 2.66 -7.33 21.22
CA LEU A 2 3.58 -7.14 20.08
C LEU A 2 4.46 -5.88 20.17
N LEU A 3 4.01 -4.86 20.88
CA LEU A 3 4.70 -3.61 21.20
C LEU A 3 4.12 -3.03 22.49
N LYS A 4 4.93 -2.34 23.30
CA LYS A 4 4.40 -1.45 24.35
C LYS A 4 3.75 -0.26 23.63
N SER A 5 2.49 -0.43 23.24
CA SER A 5 1.74 0.60 22.53
C SER A 5 1.53 1.82 23.44
N LYS A 6 2.02 2.97 22.99
CA LYS A 6 1.80 4.26 23.65
C LYS A 6 0.52 4.89 23.09
N THR A 7 -0.33 5.41 23.92
CA THR A 7 -1.47 6.23 23.51
C THR A 7 -1.01 7.56 22.91
N LEU A 8 -1.82 8.16 22.02
CA LEU A 8 -1.42 9.36 21.26
C LEU A 8 -1.05 10.56 22.14
N ASP A 9 -1.65 10.69 23.32
CA ASP A 9 -1.35 11.74 24.29
C ASP A 9 0.07 11.68 24.86
N LYS A 10 0.70 10.50 24.83
CA LYS A 10 2.09 10.27 25.29
C LYS A 10 3.14 10.50 24.20
N ILE A 11 2.70 10.80 22.98
CA ILE A 11 3.61 11.02 21.84
C ILE A 11 3.97 12.51 21.76
N LYS A 12 5.26 12.82 21.88
CA LYS A 12 5.76 14.20 21.76
C LYS A 12 5.40 14.81 20.41
N GLY A 13 4.72 15.96 20.42
CA GLY A 13 4.31 16.69 19.21
C GLY A 13 2.87 16.41 18.75
N ILE A 14 2.14 15.52 19.42
CA ILE A 14 0.70 15.29 19.19
C ILE A 14 -0.09 15.98 20.31
N GLY A 15 -0.60 17.18 20.02
CA GLY A 15 -1.53 17.87 20.92
C GLY A 15 -2.99 17.45 20.67
N PRO A 16 -3.95 17.89 21.52
CA PRO A 16 -5.34 17.42 21.49
C PRO A 16 -6.01 17.52 20.10
N LYS A 17 -5.79 18.59 19.38
CA LYS A 17 -6.36 18.79 18.03
C LYS A 17 -5.84 17.75 17.02
N LYS A 18 -4.55 17.42 17.06
CA LYS A 18 -3.96 16.41 16.17
C LYS A 18 -4.40 15.01 16.58
N GLN A 19 -4.55 14.77 17.89
CA GLN A 19 -5.06 13.51 18.42
C GLN A 19 -6.46 13.21 17.86
N MET A 20 -7.39 14.17 17.90
CA MET A 20 -8.72 14.02 17.31
C MET A 20 -8.66 13.65 15.83
N LEU A 21 -7.83 14.38 15.04
CA LEU A 21 -7.66 14.13 13.61
C LEU A 21 -7.10 12.72 13.32
N LEU A 22 -6.19 12.21 14.14
CA LEU A 22 -5.66 10.85 14.00
C LEU A 22 -6.69 9.80 14.40
N GLN A 23 -7.46 10.04 15.46
CA GLN A 23 -8.55 9.15 15.90
C GLN A 23 -9.66 9.05 14.86
N GLU A 24 -10.01 10.13 14.16
CA GLU A 24 -10.94 10.11 13.02
C GLU A 24 -10.45 9.21 11.86
N MET A 25 -9.15 8.97 11.77
CA MET A 25 -8.54 8.02 10.83
C MET A 25 -8.44 6.59 11.37
N GLY A 26 -8.90 6.33 12.60
CA GLY A 26 -8.76 5.03 13.26
C GLY A 26 -7.39 4.78 13.88
N LEU A 27 -6.59 5.83 14.07
CA LEU A 27 -5.26 5.74 14.69
C LEU A 27 -5.34 6.19 16.15
N TYR A 28 -5.27 5.27 17.09
CA TYR A 28 -5.47 5.53 18.54
C TYR A 28 -4.16 5.45 19.34
N ASN A 29 -3.13 4.80 18.78
CA ASN A 29 -1.89 4.49 19.48
C ASN A 29 -0.73 4.30 18.50
N THR A 30 0.49 4.08 19.03
CA THR A 30 1.68 3.87 18.19
C THR A 30 1.64 2.61 17.34
N TYR A 31 0.97 1.57 17.79
CA TYR A 31 0.78 0.34 17.01
C TYR A 31 -0.05 0.62 15.74
N ASP A 32 -1.15 1.35 15.87
CA ASP A 32 -1.99 1.74 14.73
C ASP A 32 -1.19 2.60 13.74
N MET A 33 -0.37 3.52 14.26
CA MET A 33 0.48 4.38 13.42
C MET A 33 1.52 3.61 12.63
N ILE A 34 2.16 2.60 13.23
CA ILE A 34 3.15 1.75 12.56
C ILE A 34 2.48 0.84 11.52
N ASN A 35 1.24 0.43 11.75
CA ASN A 35 0.47 -0.36 10.80
C ASN A 35 -0.24 0.48 9.73
N ASN A 36 -0.23 1.81 9.85
CA ASN A 36 -0.69 2.71 8.80
C ASN A 36 0.38 2.82 7.70
N LEU A 37 0.35 1.90 6.75
CA LEU A 37 1.37 1.78 5.72
C LEU A 37 1.37 2.96 4.74
N PRO A 38 2.52 3.33 4.15
CA PRO A 38 2.60 4.38 3.14
C PRO A 38 1.76 4.04 1.90
N ILE A 39 1.06 5.02 1.34
CA ILE A 39 0.30 4.88 0.10
C ILE A 39 1.17 4.99 -1.16
N SER A 40 2.31 5.65 -1.04
CA SER A 40 3.30 5.81 -2.12
C SER A 40 4.66 6.24 -1.54
N TYR A 41 5.65 6.35 -2.42
CA TYR A 41 7.01 6.77 -2.06
C TYR A 41 7.52 7.82 -3.03
N LYS A 42 8.33 8.74 -2.51
CA LYS A 42 9.13 9.69 -3.29
C LYS A 42 10.58 9.19 -3.30
N ASP A 43 11.09 8.80 -4.47
CA ASP A 43 12.49 8.42 -4.60
C ASP A 43 13.34 9.67 -4.84
N MET A 44 14.07 10.08 -3.81
CA MET A 44 14.94 11.25 -3.81
C MET A 44 16.43 10.88 -3.96
N ARG A 45 16.75 9.63 -4.25
CA ARG A 45 18.13 9.14 -4.33
C ARG A 45 18.85 9.58 -5.60
N TYR A 46 18.11 9.73 -6.69
CA TYR A 46 18.65 9.98 -8.01
C TYR A 46 18.20 11.34 -8.55
N VAL A 47 19.16 12.16 -8.90
CA VAL A 47 18.93 13.43 -9.57
C VAL A 47 19.00 13.18 -11.08
N SER A 48 17.98 13.55 -11.81
CA SER A 48 17.89 13.37 -13.26
C SER A 48 18.39 14.61 -13.97
N ASP A 49 19.12 14.40 -15.07
CA ASP A 49 19.54 15.46 -15.98
C ASP A 49 18.38 15.97 -16.83
N ILE A 50 18.30 17.29 -17.00
CA ILE A 50 17.22 17.91 -17.76
C ILE A 50 17.22 17.45 -19.23
N ALA A 51 18.41 17.29 -19.86
CA ALA A 51 18.50 16.80 -21.22
C ALA A 51 17.96 15.38 -21.39
N GLN A 52 18.19 14.50 -20.40
CA GLN A 52 17.64 13.15 -20.40
C GLN A 52 16.11 13.20 -20.35
N ILE A 53 15.53 13.98 -19.42
CA ILE A 53 14.07 14.16 -19.29
C ILE A 53 13.45 14.67 -20.59
N GLN A 54 14.12 15.59 -21.30
CA GLN A 54 13.63 16.12 -22.58
C GLN A 54 13.59 15.07 -23.70
N LYS A 55 14.49 14.08 -23.67
CA LYS A 55 14.57 12.98 -24.65
C LYS A 55 13.62 11.82 -24.35
N GLU A 56 13.19 11.63 -23.10
CA GLU A 56 12.27 10.54 -22.73
C GLU A 56 10.95 10.63 -23.51
N ARG A 57 10.41 9.48 -23.95
CA ARG A 57 9.08 9.39 -24.55
C ARG A 57 8.00 9.49 -23.48
N SER A 58 6.77 9.85 -23.86
CA SER A 58 5.64 9.95 -22.91
C SER A 58 5.39 8.63 -22.15
N GLU A 59 5.48 7.50 -22.85
CA GLU A 59 5.31 6.16 -22.28
C GLU A 59 6.40 5.81 -21.25
N ASP A 60 7.66 6.21 -21.51
CA ASP A 60 8.77 5.99 -20.60
C ASP A 60 8.64 6.83 -19.33
N ILE A 61 8.08 8.04 -19.47
CA ILE A 61 7.80 8.92 -18.32
C ILE A 61 6.70 8.32 -17.42
N GLU A 62 5.63 7.77 -18.01
CA GLU A 62 4.50 7.24 -17.27
C GLU A 62 4.77 5.87 -16.64
N ASN A 63 5.49 5.00 -17.35
CA ASN A 63 5.79 3.62 -16.93
C ASN A 63 7.10 3.49 -16.15
N GLY A 64 7.96 4.51 -16.14
CA GLY A 64 9.24 4.50 -15.44
C GLY A 64 9.12 4.48 -13.91
N GLN A 65 10.23 4.18 -13.24
CA GLN A 65 10.34 4.26 -11.78
C GLN A 65 9.89 5.65 -11.30
N GLY A 66 8.98 5.71 -10.32
CA GLY A 66 8.43 6.96 -9.78
C GLY A 66 7.19 7.49 -10.51
N LYS A 67 6.60 6.73 -11.44
CA LYS A 67 5.34 7.11 -12.15
C LYS A 67 5.37 8.54 -12.71
N GLY A 68 6.46 8.90 -13.37
CA GLY A 68 6.65 10.21 -13.99
C GLY A 68 7.17 11.31 -13.05
N ASN A 69 7.38 11.04 -11.77
CA ASN A 69 8.06 11.99 -10.89
C ASN A 69 9.58 11.93 -11.09
N ARG A 70 10.22 13.09 -11.12
CA ARG A 70 11.68 13.23 -11.23
C ARG A 70 12.17 14.25 -10.21
N LEU A 71 13.38 14.01 -9.70
CA LEU A 71 14.14 14.98 -8.93
C LEU A 71 15.18 15.61 -9.84
N ILE A 72 15.16 16.92 -9.96
CA ILE A 72 16.17 17.68 -10.70
C ILE A 72 16.86 18.67 -9.75
N LEU A 73 18.15 18.92 -9.97
CA LEU A 73 18.87 20.05 -9.41
C LEU A 73 18.96 21.12 -10.47
N GLY A 74 18.49 22.31 -10.21
CA GLY A 74 18.57 23.36 -11.20
C GLY A 74 18.68 24.75 -10.63
N ARG A 75 19.26 25.64 -11.44
CA ARG A 75 19.39 27.07 -11.17
C ARG A 75 18.27 27.82 -11.86
N VAL A 76 17.60 28.71 -11.16
CA VAL A 76 16.56 29.58 -11.73
C VAL A 76 17.17 30.54 -12.74
N VAL A 77 16.77 30.42 -13.99
CA VAL A 77 17.21 31.29 -15.11
C VAL A 77 16.30 32.49 -15.22
N SER A 78 14.99 32.28 -15.16
CA SER A 78 13.96 33.34 -15.17
C SER A 78 12.73 32.94 -14.38
N ASN A 79 12.08 33.93 -13.79
CA ASN A 79 10.82 33.78 -13.08
C ASN A 79 9.84 34.82 -13.63
N ASN A 80 8.88 34.37 -14.42
CA ASN A 80 7.89 35.21 -15.06
C ASN A 80 6.51 34.90 -14.47
N SER A 81 5.94 35.85 -13.75
CA SER A 81 4.53 35.78 -13.38
C SER A 81 3.68 36.21 -14.55
N ALA A 82 3.00 35.29 -15.19
CA ALA A 82 1.98 35.62 -16.18
C ALA A 82 0.63 35.73 -15.45
N ASN A 83 0.06 36.95 -15.43
CA ASN A 83 -1.36 37.07 -15.18
C ASN A 83 -2.07 36.43 -16.37
N SER A 84 -2.47 35.15 -16.26
CA SER A 84 -3.29 34.55 -17.30
C SER A 84 -4.65 35.22 -17.32
N ALA A 85 -4.83 36.17 -18.24
CA ALA A 85 -6.12 36.63 -18.67
C ALA A 85 -6.85 35.52 -19.44
N PHE A 86 -7.24 34.47 -18.73
CA PHE A 86 -8.14 33.44 -19.27
C PHE A 86 -9.57 33.77 -18.85
N ARG A 87 -10.33 34.30 -19.86
CA ARG A 87 -11.79 34.46 -19.97
C ARG A 87 -12.54 35.18 -18.81
N LYS A 88 -13.21 36.25 -19.18
CA LYS A 88 -14.31 36.91 -18.46
C LYS A 88 -15.35 35.85 -18.03
N GLY A 89 -15.38 35.52 -16.74
CA GLY A 89 -16.37 34.69 -16.06
C GLY A 89 -16.02 34.66 -14.58
N HIS A 90 -17.01 34.92 -13.73
CA HIS A 90 -16.91 35.05 -12.28
C HIS A 90 -16.26 33.82 -11.59
N HIS A 91 -14.93 33.68 -11.57
CA HIS A 91 -14.21 32.77 -10.64
C HIS A 91 -12.78 33.28 -10.44
N LYS A 92 -12.27 33.15 -9.21
CA LYS A 92 -10.95 33.53 -8.69
C LYS A 92 -9.83 33.49 -9.75
N LYS A 93 -9.11 34.63 -9.92
CA LYS A 93 -7.92 34.77 -10.78
C LYS A 93 -6.92 33.66 -10.45
N ASN A 94 -6.87 32.60 -11.27
CA ASN A 94 -5.85 31.56 -11.15
C ASN A 94 -4.51 32.17 -11.58
N ARG A 95 -3.67 32.50 -10.61
CA ARG A 95 -2.32 33.01 -10.86
C ARG A 95 -1.41 31.85 -11.23
N MET A 96 -0.85 31.88 -12.43
CA MET A 96 0.15 30.93 -12.91
C MET A 96 1.52 31.60 -12.89
N ILE A 97 2.50 30.94 -12.27
CA ILE A 97 3.89 31.36 -12.27
C ILE A 97 4.68 30.37 -13.11
N LYS A 98 5.38 30.90 -14.12
CA LYS A 98 6.28 30.13 -14.99
C LYS A 98 7.71 30.41 -14.60
N VAL A 99 8.41 29.38 -14.16
CA VAL A 99 9.83 29.46 -13.81
C VAL A 99 10.63 28.63 -14.81
N THR A 100 11.67 29.22 -15.39
CA THR A 100 12.64 28.46 -16.21
C THR A 100 13.83 28.10 -15.34
N VAL A 101 14.12 26.81 -15.27
CA VAL A 101 15.22 26.25 -14.48
C VAL A 101 16.18 25.56 -15.43
N GLY A 102 17.47 25.71 -15.21
CA GLY A 102 18.53 25.07 -16.00
C GLY A 102 19.53 24.33 -15.14
N ASP A 103 20.05 23.24 -15.67
CA ASP A 103 21.25 22.57 -15.18
C ASP A 103 22.39 22.68 -16.23
N HIS A 104 23.46 21.88 -16.07
CA HIS A 104 24.57 21.84 -17.02
C HIS A 104 24.21 21.18 -18.37
N THR A 105 23.04 20.53 -18.48
CA THR A 105 22.62 19.75 -19.64
C THR A 105 21.53 20.43 -20.46
N GLY A 106 20.70 21.27 -19.84
CA GLY A 106 19.58 21.90 -20.53
C GLY A 106 18.71 22.80 -19.67
N LYS A 107 17.52 23.11 -20.17
CA LYS A 107 16.53 23.95 -19.49
C LYS A 107 15.16 23.27 -19.49
N ILE A 108 14.40 23.44 -18.38
CA ILE A 108 13.03 22.95 -18.24
C ILE A 108 12.12 24.08 -17.72
N GLN A 109 10.86 24.08 -18.15
CA GLN A 109 9.85 24.99 -17.63
C GLN A 109 9.10 24.32 -16.48
N ILE A 110 8.93 25.06 -15.41
CA ILE A 110 8.18 24.64 -14.22
C ILE A 110 6.98 25.57 -14.06
N TYR A 111 5.80 24.99 -13.89
CA TYR A 111 4.55 25.73 -13.69
C TYR A 111 4.04 25.55 -12.26
N PHE A 112 3.74 26.69 -11.64
CA PHE A 112 3.10 26.76 -10.33
C PHE A 112 1.77 27.45 -10.43
N PHE A 113 0.74 26.93 -9.77
CA PHE A 113 -0.61 27.47 -9.76
C PHE A 113 -1.01 27.85 -8.35
N ASN A 114 -1.55 29.08 -8.17
CA ASN A 114 -2.06 29.58 -6.88
C ASN A 114 -1.05 29.56 -5.72
N THR A 115 0.24 29.70 -6.00
CA THR A 115 1.35 29.68 -5.02
C THR A 115 2.20 30.96 -5.10
N PRO A 116 1.66 32.13 -4.70
CA PRO A 116 2.35 33.42 -4.86
C PRO A 116 3.68 33.53 -4.10
N TYR A 117 3.86 32.73 -3.05
CA TYR A 117 5.11 32.69 -2.29
C TYR A 117 6.31 32.21 -3.12
N VAL A 118 6.07 31.44 -4.19
CA VAL A 118 7.13 30.91 -5.07
C VAL A 118 7.93 32.02 -5.73
N GLU A 119 7.32 33.16 -6.05
CA GLU A 119 8.01 34.31 -6.63
C GLU A 119 9.10 34.87 -5.70
N LYS A 120 8.83 34.86 -4.40
CA LYS A 120 9.79 35.35 -3.39
C LYS A 120 10.91 34.35 -3.12
N ILE A 121 10.61 33.05 -3.25
CA ILE A 121 11.57 31.98 -2.96
C ILE A 121 12.48 31.69 -4.16
N LEU A 122 11.92 31.69 -5.40
CA LEU A 122 12.65 31.35 -6.62
C LEU A 122 13.09 32.60 -7.38
N TYR A 123 14.07 33.32 -6.86
CA TYR A 123 14.71 34.46 -7.55
C TYR A 123 15.78 33.95 -8.53
N ARG A 124 16.09 34.77 -9.53
CA ARG A 124 17.11 34.46 -10.55
C ARG A 124 18.47 34.13 -9.91
N GLY A 125 19.07 33.03 -10.33
CA GLY A 125 20.35 32.52 -9.80
C GLY A 125 20.19 31.56 -8.60
N LYS A 126 19.02 31.47 -7.95
CA LYS A 126 18.78 30.52 -6.87
C LYS A 126 18.90 29.08 -7.38
N GLU A 127 19.63 28.25 -6.64
CA GLU A 127 19.79 26.82 -6.91
C GLU A 127 19.00 26.00 -5.90
N CYS A 128 18.12 25.12 -6.39
CA CYS A 128 17.25 24.27 -5.58
C CYS A 128 17.04 22.93 -6.26
N TYR A 129 16.63 21.91 -5.47
CA TYR A 129 16.05 20.71 -6.00
C TYR A 129 14.55 20.90 -6.23
N PHE A 130 14.06 20.29 -7.31
CA PHE A 130 12.64 20.26 -7.66
C PHE A 130 12.22 18.81 -7.84
N TYR A 131 11.27 18.36 -7.02
CA TYR A 131 10.70 17.02 -7.13
C TYR A 131 9.25 17.11 -7.59
N GLY A 132 8.93 16.58 -8.75
CA GLY A 132 7.58 16.68 -9.28
C GLY A 132 7.35 15.86 -10.53
N LYS A 133 6.08 15.85 -10.96
CA LYS A 133 5.64 15.11 -12.14
C LYS A 133 6.08 15.84 -13.41
N ILE A 134 6.71 15.08 -14.30
CA ILE A 134 7.02 15.54 -15.67
C ILE A 134 5.80 15.31 -16.56
N LYS A 135 5.50 16.27 -17.42
CA LYS A 135 4.50 16.15 -18.48
C LYS A 135 5.11 16.56 -19.82
N LYS A 136 4.83 15.79 -20.86
CA LYS A 136 5.09 16.18 -22.25
C LYS A 136 4.00 17.12 -22.73
N MET A 137 4.40 18.22 -23.32
CA MET A 137 3.50 19.15 -24.00
C MET A 137 3.30 18.72 -25.46
N VAL A 138 2.26 19.22 -26.11
CA VAL A 138 1.93 18.92 -27.53
C VAL A 138 3.10 19.24 -28.48
N ASN A 139 3.92 20.23 -28.15
CA ASN A 139 5.12 20.62 -28.91
C ASN A 139 6.35 19.72 -28.60
N GLY A 140 6.17 18.64 -27.86
CA GLY A 140 7.24 17.68 -27.54
C GLY A 140 8.15 18.06 -26.36
N PHE A 141 8.06 19.27 -25.83
CA PHE A 141 8.85 19.67 -24.67
C PHE A 141 8.32 19.09 -23.37
N SER A 142 9.23 18.66 -22.49
CA SER A 142 8.87 18.24 -21.13
C SER A 142 8.81 19.45 -20.20
N VAL A 143 7.79 19.45 -19.34
CA VAL A 143 7.59 20.48 -18.30
C VAL A 143 7.36 19.80 -16.95
N MET A 144 7.62 20.51 -15.87
CA MET A 144 7.32 20.05 -14.52
C MET A 144 6.17 20.86 -13.93
N ILE A 145 5.21 20.19 -13.27
CA ILE A 145 4.01 20.84 -12.76
C ILE A 145 3.96 20.70 -11.24
N GLN A 146 3.80 21.85 -10.55
CA GLN A 146 3.66 21.92 -9.09
C GLN A 146 4.70 21.10 -8.32
N PRO A 147 6.01 21.19 -8.62
CA PRO A 147 7.00 20.43 -7.88
C PRO A 147 7.10 20.92 -6.44
N GLU A 148 7.55 20.00 -5.59
CA GLU A 148 8.10 20.34 -4.27
C GLU A 148 9.46 21.01 -4.46
N ILE A 149 9.66 22.15 -3.80
CA ILE A 149 10.93 22.90 -3.80
C ILE A 149 11.71 22.49 -2.56
N ILE A 150 12.92 21.98 -2.77
CA ILE A 150 13.78 21.52 -1.67
C ILE A 150 15.08 22.32 -1.72
N GLU A 151 15.42 22.96 -0.62
CA GLU A 151 16.68 23.67 -0.50
C GLU A 151 17.86 22.70 -0.60
N LYS A 152 18.96 23.13 -1.22
CA LYS A 152 20.13 22.29 -1.52
C LYS A 152 20.71 21.58 -0.28
N ASN A 153 20.67 22.23 0.86
CA ASN A 153 21.17 21.73 2.15
C ASN A 153 20.19 20.85 2.91
N ARG A 154 18.94 20.72 2.44
CA ARG A 154 17.87 19.94 3.10
C ARG A 154 17.53 18.63 2.40
N LEU A 155 18.12 18.35 1.24
CA LEU A 155 17.87 17.09 0.53
C LEU A 155 18.52 15.93 1.28
N GLN A 156 17.70 14.96 1.66
CA GLN A 156 18.14 13.63 2.07
C GLN A 156 17.94 12.69 0.88
N LYS A 157 19.05 12.06 0.41
CA LYS A 157 19.03 11.11 -0.71
C LYS A 157 18.47 9.76 -0.26
N GLU A 158 17.18 9.72 0.02
CA GLU A 158 16.47 8.53 0.52
C GLU A 158 15.13 8.34 -0.21
N ILE A 159 14.51 7.20 0.01
CA ILE A 159 13.12 6.96 -0.39
C ILE A 159 12.22 7.44 0.74
N VAL A 160 11.45 8.49 0.48
CA VAL A 160 10.58 9.13 1.47
C VAL A 160 9.17 8.56 1.37
N PRO A 161 8.61 8.00 2.45
CA PRO A 161 7.23 7.50 2.45
C PRO A 161 6.24 8.66 2.38
N VAL A 162 5.07 8.39 1.77
CA VAL A 162 3.93 9.30 1.72
C VAL A 162 2.73 8.63 2.36
N TYR A 163 2.19 9.23 3.40
CA TYR A 163 1.01 8.73 4.12
C TYR A 163 -0.25 9.50 3.71
N ARG A 164 -1.40 8.84 3.81
CA ARG A 164 -2.69 9.54 3.76
C ARG A 164 -2.89 10.22 5.10
N LEU A 165 -2.95 11.56 5.11
CA LEU A 165 -3.09 12.35 6.32
C LEU A 165 -4.19 13.41 6.18
N PRO A 166 -4.90 13.75 7.25
CA PRO A 166 -5.87 14.83 7.25
C PRO A 166 -5.15 16.19 7.20
N LYS A 167 -5.86 17.24 6.81
CA LYS A 167 -5.32 18.61 6.86
C LYS A 167 -4.99 18.99 8.30
N GLY A 168 -3.77 19.50 8.50
CA GLY A 168 -3.28 19.91 9.83
C GLY A 168 -2.24 18.98 10.45
N ILE A 169 -1.96 17.84 9.81
CA ILE A 169 -0.86 16.94 10.18
C ILE A 169 0.14 16.89 9.03
N SER A 170 1.42 17.10 9.33
CA SER A 170 2.47 17.08 8.30
C SER A 170 3.06 15.68 8.12
N GLN A 171 3.47 15.36 6.89
CA GLN A 171 4.20 14.13 6.55
C GLN A 171 5.44 13.96 7.43
N LYS A 172 6.20 15.03 7.63
CA LYS A 172 7.44 15.03 8.42
C LYS A 172 7.20 14.62 9.88
N GLU A 173 6.12 15.08 10.49
CA GLU A 173 5.78 14.71 11.87
C GLU A 173 5.50 13.22 11.99
N ILE A 174 4.67 12.67 11.10
CA ILE A 174 4.34 11.23 11.10
C ILE A 174 5.57 10.39 10.82
N ILE A 175 6.38 10.76 9.83
CA ILE A 175 7.65 10.09 9.51
C ILE A 175 8.55 10.02 10.75
N ASN A 176 8.72 11.12 11.46
CA ASN A 176 9.56 11.16 12.66
C ASN A 176 9.02 10.28 13.80
N ILE A 177 7.70 10.28 14.01
CA ILE A 177 7.06 9.45 15.04
C ILE A 177 7.27 7.97 14.70
N ILE A 178 6.95 7.55 13.48
CA ILE A 178 7.10 6.16 13.05
C ILE A 178 8.58 5.73 13.12
N LYS A 179 9.51 6.60 12.70
CA LYS A 179 10.95 6.31 12.75
C LYS A 179 11.45 6.09 14.17
N ASN A 180 10.95 6.87 15.13
CA ASN A 180 11.30 6.71 16.54
C ASN A 180 10.74 5.41 17.14
N GLU A 181 9.48 5.09 16.85
CA GLU A 181 8.83 3.89 17.39
C GLU A 181 9.40 2.59 16.78
N LEU A 182 9.83 2.60 15.52
CA LEU A 182 10.49 1.44 14.86
C LEU A 182 11.91 1.16 15.38
N ASN A 183 12.51 2.06 16.15
CA ASN A 183 13.79 1.80 16.83
C ASN A 183 13.64 0.95 18.10
N GLU A 184 12.41 0.75 18.60
CA GLU A 184 12.15 -0.13 19.74
C GLU A 184 12.14 -1.61 19.29
N LYS A 185 12.46 -2.52 20.22
CA LYS A 185 12.42 -3.96 19.93
C LYS A 185 10.99 -4.42 19.68
N ILE A 186 10.73 -4.90 18.48
CA ILE A 186 9.43 -5.39 18.04
C ILE A 186 9.44 -6.92 18.11
N HIS A 187 8.47 -7.49 18.81
CA HIS A 187 8.31 -8.94 18.89
C HIS A 187 7.70 -9.48 17.58
N ASP A 188 8.28 -10.57 17.08
CA ASP A 188 7.75 -11.21 15.87
C ASP A 188 6.57 -12.16 16.25
N PRO A 189 5.40 -12.01 15.60
CA PRO A 189 4.24 -12.87 15.87
C PRO A 189 4.37 -14.27 15.26
N ILE A 190 5.30 -14.49 14.33
CA ILE A 190 5.55 -15.78 13.71
C ILE A 190 6.70 -16.48 14.44
N PRO A 191 6.58 -17.77 14.75
CA PRO A 191 7.65 -18.56 15.36
C PRO A 191 8.95 -18.57 14.51
N GLU A 192 10.09 -18.54 15.18
CA GLU A 192 11.42 -18.41 14.57
C GLU A 192 11.72 -19.55 13.55
N ASN A 193 11.34 -20.76 13.87
CA ASN A 193 11.50 -21.92 12.97
C ASN A 193 10.74 -21.74 11.63
N ILE A 194 9.59 -21.05 11.63
CA ILE A 194 8.85 -20.76 10.40
C ILE A 194 9.57 -19.65 9.61
N ILE A 195 10.06 -18.63 10.31
CA ILE A 195 10.81 -17.53 9.69
C ILE A 195 12.04 -18.08 8.96
N GLU A 196 12.82 -18.93 9.61
CA GLU A 196 14.01 -19.56 9.03
C GLU A 196 13.67 -20.48 7.86
N ASN A 197 12.73 -21.44 8.05
CA ASN A 197 12.35 -22.41 7.03
C ASN A 197 11.77 -21.78 5.77
N ARG A 198 11.13 -20.60 5.89
CA ARG A 198 10.55 -19.87 4.78
C ARG A 198 11.41 -18.71 4.29
N ASN A 199 12.61 -18.55 4.86
CA ASN A 199 13.52 -17.44 4.56
C ASN A 199 12.81 -16.07 4.58
N LEU A 200 12.04 -15.85 5.63
CA LEU A 200 11.28 -14.61 5.80
C LEU A 200 12.13 -13.55 6.48
N MET A 201 11.91 -12.30 6.11
CA MET A 201 12.40 -11.14 6.87
C MET A 201 11.71 -11.10 8.24
N THR A 202 12.40 -10.69 9.30
CA THR A 202 11.77 -10.49 10.62
C THR A 202 10.68 -9.40 10.55
N TYR A 203 9.72 -9.42 11.48
CA TYR A 203 8.63 -8.44 11.47
C TYR A 203 9.14 -7.00 11.63
N GLY A 204 10.07 -6.77 12.55
CA GLY A 204 10.67 -5.46 12.75
C GLY A 204 11.41 -4.94 11.52
N GLU A 205 12.23 -5.79 10.88
CA GLU A 205 12.90 -5.42 9.62
C GLU A 205 11.91 -5.18 8.48
N SER A 206 10.83 -5.95 8.41
CA SER A 206 9.82 -5.77 7.38
C SER A 206 9.08 -4.45 7.54
N LEU A 207 8.69 -4.09 8.75
CA LEU A 207 8.11 -2.77 9.03
C LEU A 207 9.07 -1.64 8.66
N LEU A 208 10.34 -1.76 9.06
CA LEU A 208 11.36 -0.76 8.71
C LEU A 208 11.49 -0.59 7.19
N ASN A 209 11.54 -1.70 6.43
CA ASN A 209 11.69 -1.66 4.98
C ASN A 209 10.38 -1.36 4.22
N ILE A 210 9.21 -1.50 4.85
CA ILE A 210 7.96 -0.96 4.31
C ILE A 210 7.91 0.54 4.49
N HIS A 211 8.26 1.07 5.66
CA HIS A 211 8.21 2.52 5.90
C HIS A 211 9.38 3.26 5.25
N PHE A 212 10.60 2.72 5.35
CA PHE A 212 11.84 3.36 4.92
C PHE A 212 12.68 2.40 4.07
N PRO A 213 12.23 2.06 2.87
CA PRO A 213 12.90 1.07 2.03
C PRO A 213 14.28 1.58 1.58
N ARG A 214 15.31 0.77 1.76
CA ARG A 214 16.67 1.07 1.28
C ARG A 214 16.85 0.72 -0.20
N SER A 215 16.11 -0.30 -0.67
CA SER A 215 16.10 -0.72 -2.07
C SER A 215 14.75 -1.32 -2.45
N VAL A 216 14.53 -1.51 -3.75
CA VAL A 216 13.30 -2.14 -4.28
C VAL A 216 13.22 -3.60 -3.83
N GLU A 217 14.35 -4.30 -3.78
CA GLU A 217 14.43 -5.72 -3.35
C GLU A 217 14.03 -5.85 -1.89
N LYS A 218 14.59 -5.02 -1.00
CA LYS A 218 14.23 -5.00 0.42
C LYS A 218 12.76 -4.67 0.63
N TYR A 219 12.20 -3.73 -0.13
CA TYR A 219 10.78 -3.44 -0.11
C TYR A 219 9.93 -4.64 -0.53
N LYS A 220 10.30 -5.35 -1.62
CA LYS A 220 9.58 -6.54 -2.08
C LYS A 220 9.59 -7.65 -1.03
N SER A 221 10.75 -7.93 -0.43
CA SER A 221 10.89 -8.93 0.64
C SER A 221 10.05 -8.57 1.88
N ALA A 222 10.07 -7.29 2.28
CA ALA A 222 9.26 -6.79 3.38
C ALA A 222 7.76 -6.91 3.09
N LYS A 223 7.32 -6.55 1.88
CA LYS A 223 5.93 -6.70 1.44
C LYS A 223 5.50 -8.16 1.43
N TYR A 224 6.35 -9.06 0.92
CA TYR A 224 6.09 -10.50 0.96
C TYR A 224 5.89 -10.99 2.39
N ARG A 225 6.78 -10.58 3.32
CA ARG A 225 6.66 -10.93 4.75
C ARG A 225 5.33 -10.46 5.35
N MET A 226 4.89 -9.22 5.07
CA MET A 226 3.62 -8.68 5.58
C MET A 226 2.41 -9.44 5.05
N VAL A 227 2.40 -9.77 3.75
CA VAL A 227 1.33 -10.58 3.14
C VAL A 227 1.32 -11.99 3.73
N TYR A 228 2.48 -12.64 3.84
CA TYR A 228 2.60 -13.95 4.45
C TYR A 228 2.04 -13.98 5.89
N GLN A 229 2.42 -13.01 6.72
CA GLN A 229 1.94 -12.90 8.09
C GLN A 229 0.42 -12.78 8.16
N ASN A 230 -0.17 -11.90 7.34
CA ASN A 230 -1.62 -11.69 7.37
C ASN A 230 -2.37 -12.96 6.98
N LEU A 231 -1.92 -13.67 5.93
CA LEU A 231 -2.52 -14.93 5.50
C LEU A 231 -2.30 -16.05 6.54
N PHE A 232 -1.10 -16.14 7.11
CA PHE A 232 -0.79 -17.13 8.14
C PHE A 232 -1.66 -16.94 9.39
N LEU A 233 -1.80 -15.72 9.90
CA LEU A 233 -2.63 -15.44 11.07
C LEU A 233 -4.12 -15.65 10.78
N MET A 234 -4.58 -15.34 9.57
CA MET A 234 -5.95 -15.63 9.15
C MET A 234 -6.21 -17.14 9.11
N GLU A 235 -5.33 -17.92 8.50
CA GLU A 235 -5.46 -19.37 8.42
C GLU A 235 -5.39 -20.02 9.80
N LEU A 236 -4.46 -19.57 10.64
CA LEU A 236 -4.37 -20.03 12.04
C LEU A 236 -5.67 -19.73 12.80
N GLY A 237 -6.27 -18.57 12.59
CA GLY A 237 -7.58 -18.23 13.18
C GLY A 237 -8.68 -19.17 12.72
N ILE A 238 -8.76 -19.44 11.41
CA ILE A 238 -9.74 -20.37 10.82
C ILE A 238 -9.55 -21.78 11.41
N GLU A 239 -8.31 -22.30 11.42
CA GLU A 239 -8.01 -23.62 11.97
C GLU A 239 -8.34 -23.70 13.48
N THR A 240 -8.07 -22.62 14.25
CA THR A 240 -8.42 -22.56 15.66
C THR A 240 -9.94 -22.63 15.85
N MET A 241 -10.71 -21.96 15.01
CA MET A 241 -12.19 -22.02 15.04
C MET A 241 -12.72 -23.40 14.63
N ARG A 242 -12.11 -24.03 13.62
CA ARG A 242 -12.46 -25.40 13.18
C ARG A 242 -12.18 -26.45 14.25
N ASN A 243 -11.07 -26.29 14.98
CA ASN A 243 -10.68 -27.18 16.08
C ASN A 243 -11.45 -26.95 17.38
N GLN A 244 -12.33 -25.93 17.47
CA GLN A 244 -13.33 -25.85 18.52
C GLN A 244 -14.39 -26.90 18.21
N ASN A 245 -14.17 -28.08 18.79
CA ASN A 245 -14.95 -29.29 18.61
C ASN A 245 -16.41 -29.07 19.07
N PHE A 246 -17.24 -28.56 18.21
CA PHE A 246 -18.70 -28.64 18.44
C PHE A 246 -19.09 -30.11 18.24
N ARG A 247 -19.54 -30.75 19.31
CA ARG A 247 -20.11 -32.10 19.24
C ARG A 247 -21.33 -32.08 18.35
N GLY A 248 -21.31 -32.83 17.29
CA GLY A 248 -22.47 -33.15 16.44
C GLY A 248 -23.09 -34.48 16.85
N ASN A 249 -24.20 -34.83 16.26
CA ASN A 249 -24.75 -36.16 16.37
C ASN A 249 -23.93 -37.12 15.50
N MET A 250 -23.61 -38.29 16.05
CA MET A 250 -22.97 -39.34 15.27
C MET A 250 -24.07 -40.01 14.40
N ILE A 251 -23.92 -39.90 13.09
CA ILE A 251 -24.85 -40.46 12.12
C ILE A 251 -24.08 -41.49 11.27
N ASP A 252 -24.46 -42.76 11.33
CA ASP A 252 -23.90 -43.79 10.45
C ASP A 252 -24.72 -43.83 9.18
N ALA A 253 -24.38 -42.99 8.25
CA ALA A 253 -25.09 -42.75 7.03
C ALA A 253 -24.97 -43.93 6.04
N GLN A 254 -26.11 -44.52 5.66
CA GLN A 254 -26.20 -45.53 4.60
C GLN A 254 -27.04 -44.95 3.45
N TYR A 255 -26.42 -44.64 2.33
CA TYR A 255 -27.12 -44.05 1.16
C TYR A 255 -27.22 -44.96 -0.04
N ASP A 256 -26.84 -46.23 0.11
CA ASP A 256 -26.91 -47.22 -0.99
C ASP A 256 -28.31 -47.37 -1.59
N ALA A 257 -29.35 -47.26 -0.74
CA ALA A 257 -30.75 -47.30 -1.21
C ALA A 257 -31.10 -46.07 -2.06
N MET A 258 -30.66 -44.87 -1.64
CA MET A 258 -30.94 -43.64 -2.37
C MET A 258 -30.07 -43.53 -3.64
N GLU A 259 -28.82 -44.01 -3.62
CA GLU A 259 -27.97 -44.06 -4.82
C GLU A 259 -28.62 -44.86 -5.95
N LYS A 260 -29.28 -45.96 -5.62
CA LYS A 260 -30.01 -46.79 -6.61
C LYS A 260 -31.22 -46.13 -7.22
N LEU A 261 -31.78 -45.12 -6.56
CA LEU A 261 -32.93 -44.35 -7.05
C LEU A 261 -32.54 -43.20 -7.98
N LEU A 262 -31.25 -42.87 -8.03
CA LEU A 262 -30.78 -41.83 -8.96
C LEU A 262 -30.91 -42.32 -10.41
N PRO A 263 -31.36 -41.43 -11.34
CA PRO A 263 -31.53 -41.78 -12.76
C PRO A 263 -30.21 -41.88 -13.53
N PHE A 264 -29.06 -41.73 -12.84
CA PHE A 264 -27.71 -41.78 -13.38
C PHE A 264 -26.75 -42.39 -12.37
N LYS A 265 -25.57 -42.83 -12.83
CA LYS A 265 -24.49 -43.33 -11.98
C LYS A 265 -23.63 -42.13 -11.51
N LEU A 266 -23.25 -42.16 -10.23
CA LEU A 266 -22.33 -41.15 -9.69
C LEU A 266 -20.95 -41.30 -10.33
N THR A 267 -20.32 -40.16 -10.60
CA THR A 267 -18.90 -40.09 -10.99
C THR A 267 -17.99 -40.47 -9.82
N ALA A 268 -16.72 -40.81 -10.09
CA ALA A 268 -15.75 -41.11 -9.04
C ALA A 268 -15.57 -39.93 -8.08
N ALA A 269 -15.56 -38.70 -8.59
CA ALA A 269 -15.43 -37.49 -7.76
C ALA A 269 -16.65 -37.27 -6.84
N GLN A 270 -17.86 -37.53 -7.34
CA GLN A 270 -19.10 -37.47 -6.55
C GLN A 270 -19.12 -38.54 -5.47
N LYS A 271 -18.71 -39.81 -5.79
CA LYS A 271 -18.58 -40.87 -4.78
C LYS A 271 -17.57 -40.54 -3.68
N ASN A 272 -16.43 -39.99 -4.04
CA ASN A 272 -15.45 -39.56 -3.06
C ASN A 272 -15.99 -38.47 -2.14
N ALA A 273 -16.68 -37.48 -2.69
CA ALA A 273 -17.29 -36.40 -1.90
C ALA A 273 -18.35 -36.95 -0.93
N VAL A 274 -19.21 -37.86 -1.37
CA VAL A 274 -20.22 -38.52 -0.51
C VAL A 274 -19.56 -39.32 0.59
N GLU A 275 -18.50 -40.07 0.29
CA GLU A 275 -17.78 -40.86 1.31
C GLU A 275 -17.04 -40.00 2.33
N GLU A 276 -16.51 -38.86 1.93
CA GLU A 276 -15.92 -37.90 2.85
C GLU A 276 -16.99 -37.28 3.78
N ILE A 277 -18.15 -36.92 3.25
CA ILE A 277 -19.30 -36.45 4.03
C ILE A 277 -19.72 -37.52 5.05
N ARG A 278 -19.81 -38.77 4.62
CA ARG A 278 -20.14 -39.90 5.49
C ARG A 278 -19.18 -40.05 6.66
N LYS A 279 -17.88 -39.98 6.37
CA LYS A 279 -16.84 -40.04 7.41
C LYS A 279 -16.99 -38.93 8.45
N ASP A 280 -17.29 -37.71 7.98
CA ASP A 280 -17.50 -36.58 8.88
C ASP A 280 -18.76 -36.79 9.75
N MET A 281 -19.87 -37.20 9.17
CA MET A 281 -21.12 -37.49 9.89
C MET A 281 -20.94 -38.60 10.94
N LYS A 282 -20.13 -39.63 10.62
CA LYS A 282 -19.82 -40.72 11.55
C LYS A 282 -18.85 -40.29 12.66
N SER A 283 -18.12 -39.22 12.49
CA SER A 283 -17.11 -38.76 13.48
C SER A 283 -17.71 -38.22 14.78
N GLY A 284 -19.02 -37.89 14.80
CA GLY A 284 -19.68 -37.23 15.93
C GLY A 284 -19.24 -35.76 16.14
N MET A 285 -18.57 -35.19 15.14
CA MET A 285 -18.14 -33.78 15.10
C MET A 285 -19.08 -33.01 14.19
N GLN A 286 -19.28 -31.72 14.47
CA GLN A 286 -20.06 -30.89 13.56
C GLN A 286 -19.35 -30.78 12.20
N MET A 287 -20.02 -31.24 11.17
CA MET A 287 -19.51 -31.15 9.79
C MET A 287 -19.63 -29.72 9.27
N ASN A 288 -18.55 -29.18 8.70
CA ASN A 288 -18.53 -27.92 7.97
C ASN A 288 -17.71 -28.09 6.69
N ARG A 289 -18.39 -28.44 5.58
CA ARG A 289 -17.77 -28.68 4.27
C ARG A 289 -18.32 -27.78 3.21
N LEU A 290 -17.45 -27.26 2.36
CA LEU A 290 -17.78 -26.56 1.13
C LEU A 290 -17.69 -27.55 -0.05
N LEU A 291 -18.85 -27.85 -0.69
CA LEU A 291 -18.88 -28.61 -1.93
C LEU A 291 -18.75 -27.69 -3.13
N GLN A 292 -17.62 -27.73 -3.82
CA GLN A 292 -17.30 -26.90 -4.97
C GLN A 292 -17.25 -27.74 -6.25
N GLY A 293 -17.67 -27.13 -7.37
CA GLY A 293 -17.63 -27.73 -8.71
C GLY A 293 -18.32 -26.82 -9.72
N ASP A 294 -18.14 -27.11 -11.00
CA ASP A 294 -18.74 -26.34 -12.09
C ASP A 294 -20.27 -26.46 -12.14
N VAL A 295 -20.94 -25.57 -12.91
CA VAL A 295 -22.36 -25.65 -13.16
C VAL A 295 -22.64 -26.96 -13.93
N GLY A 296 -23.60 -27.73 -13.46
CA GLY A 296 -23.90 -29.05 -14.04
C GLY A 296 -23.04 -30.22 -13.55
N SER A 297 -22.06 -30.01 -12.66
CA SER A 297 -21.22 -31.09 -12.11
C SER A 297 -21.97 -32.08 -11.17
N GLY A 298 -23.26 -31.86 -10.94
CA GLY A 298 -24.08 -32.72 -10.09
C GLY A 298 -23.91 -32.52 -8.58
N LYS A 299 -23.50 -31.34 -8.12
CA LYS A 299 -23.44 -30.98 -6.69
C LYS A 299 -24.72 -31.25 -5.92
N THR A 300 -25.86 -31.01 -6.56
CA THR A 300 -27.19 -31.26 -6.00
C THR A 300 -27.41 -32.75 -5.69
N ALA A 301 -26.91 -33.68 -6.53
CA ALA A 301 -27.02 -35.11 -6.25
C ALA A 301 -26.24 -35.50 -4.97
N VAL A 302 -25.04 -34.98 -4.78
CA VAL A 302 -24.25 -35.20 -3.56
C VAL A 302 -24.97 -34.61 -2.33
N ALA A 303 -25.55 -33.41 -2.46
CA ALA A 303 -26.31 -32.79 -1.38
C ALA A 303 -27.59 -33.58 -1.02
N ILE A 304 -28.32 -34.12 -2.01
CA ILE A 304 -29.49 -34.96 -1.77
C ILE A 304 -29.12 -36.23 -1.02
N LEU A 305 -28.02 -36.90 -1.41
CA LEU A 305 -27.54 -38.08 -0.70
C LEU A 305 -27.15 -37.75 0.76
N ALA A 306 -26.49 -36.63 1.00
CA ALA A 306 -26.15 -36.21 2.32
C ALA A 306 -27.40 -35.91 3.19
N LEU A 307 -28.43 -35.25 2.64
CA LEU A 307 -29.66 -34.92 3.35
C LEU A 307 -30.57 -36.13 3.59
N TYR A 308 -30.50 -37.17 2.76
CA TYR A 308 -31.31 -38.37 2.91
C TYR A 308 -31.01 -39.17 4.19
N VAL A 309 -29.83 -39.03 4.72
CA VAL A 309 -29.32 -39.76 5.91
C VAL A 309 -29.35 -38.94 7.20
N THR A 310 -29.71 -37.66 7.14
CA THR A 310 -29.94 -36.80 8.30
C THR A 310 -31.43 -36.83 8.72
#